data_846dbe44086b8ec87cca5ec65e68066b
#
_entry.id   846dbe44086b8ec87cca5ec65e68066b
#
_cell.length_a   1.000
_cell.length_b   1.000
_cell.length_c   1.000
_cell.angle_alpha   90.00
_cell.angle_beta   90.00
_cell.angle_gamma   90.00
#
_symmetry.space_group_name_H-M   'P 1'
#
loop_
_entity.id
_entity.type
_entity.pdbx_description
1 polymer ?
#
loop_
_entity_poly.entity_id
_entity_poly.type
_entity_poly.pdbx_seq_one_letter_code
_entity_poly.pdbx_strand_id
1 'polypeptide(L)' 'MDKIFKRLYPGVKEEYLERAFEKLKKNGCPADEDLMVWFGKLVAAEILEDALGNGKHDENN' A
#
# COMPACT_ATOMS: atom_id res chain seq x y z
N MET A 1 -4.28 12.21 -4.90
CA MET A 1 -3.48 11.09 -5.39
C MET A 1 -3.54 10.97 -6.89
N ASP A 2 -2.50 10.46 -7.50
CA ASP A 2 -2.42 10.35 -8.94
C ASP A 2 -3.45 9.34 -9.47
N LYS A 3 -4.17 9.72 -10.51
CA LYS A 3 -5.20 8.86 -11.09
C LYS A 3 -4.61 7.60 -11.73
N ILE A 4 -3.35 7.65 -12.13
CA ILE A 4 -2.70 6.50 -12.75
C ILE A 4 -2.70 5.31 -11.81
N PHE A 5 -2.44 5.53 -10.52
CA PHE A 5 -2.40 4.44 -9.55
C PHE A 5 -3.77 3.81 -9.36
N LYS A 6 -4.82 4.63 -9.41
CA LYS A 6 -6.17 4.09 -9.30
C LYS A 6 -6.52 3.21 -10.49
N ARG A 7 -6.01 3.56 -11.67
CA ARG A 7 -6.24 2.75 -12.86
C ARG A 7 -5.52 1.42 -12.81
N LEU A 8 -4.31 1.42 -12.24
CA LEU A 8 -3.53 0.21 -12.14
C LEU A 8 -4.11 -0.78 -11.15
N TYR A 9 -4.80 -0.28 -10.14
CA TYR A 9 -5.34 -1.12 -9.08
C TYR A 9 -6.82 -0.82 -8.85
N PRO A 10 -7.66 -1.08 -9.86
CA PRO A 10 -9.07 -0.68 -9.77
C PRO A 10 -9.85 -1.40 -8.68
N GLY A 11 -9.38 -2.57 -8.26
CA GLY A 11 -10.05 -3.33 -7.21
C GLY A 11 -9.59 -3.03 -5.81
N VAL A 12 -8.64 -2.10 -5.66
CA VAL A 12 -8.07 -1.78 -4.36
C VAL A 12 -8.70 -0.49 -3.83
N LYS A 13 -9.02 -0.48 -2.54
CA LYS A 13 -9.59 0.70 -1.93
C LYS A 13 -8.61 1.86 -2.03
N GLU A 14 -9.14 3.04 -2.28
CA GLU A 14 -8.31 4.22 -2.46
C GLU A 14 -7.44 4.51 -1.24
N GLU A 15 -7.94 4.23 -0.04
CA GLU A 15 -7.16 4.49 1.16
C GLU A 15 -5.86 3.69 1.21
N TYR A 16 -5.86 2.49 0.67
CA TYR A 16 -4.63 1.70 0.62
C TYR A 16 -3.65 2.31 -0.36
N LEU A 17 -4.16 2.76 -1.50
CA LEU A 17 -3.32 3.41 -2.49
C LEU A 17 -2.71 4.69 -1.94
N GLU A 18 -3.49 5.46 -1.22
CA GLU A 18 -3.01 6.71 -0.64
C GLU A 18 -1.93 6.47 0.40
N ARG A 19 -2.12 5.47 1.25
CA ARG A 19 -1.12 5.15 2.25
C ARG A 19 0.17 4.68 1.61
N ALA A 20 0.06 3.84 0.59
CA ALA A 20 1.24 3.37 -0.13
C ALA A 20 1.97 4.54 -0.79
N PHE A 21 1.21 5.44 -1.37
CA PHE A 21 1.78 6.61 -2.03
C PHE A 21 2.52 7.50 -1.01
N GLU A 22 1.91 7.68 0.15
CA GLU A 22 2.55 8.47 1.20
C GLU A 22 3.87 7.83 1.66
N LYS A 23 3.87 6.52 1.81
CA LYS A 23 5.08 5.81 2.18
C LYS A 23 6.14 5.95 1.11
N LEU A 24 5.72 5.88 -0.15
CA LEU A 24 6.65 6.05 -1.26
C LEU A 24 7.27 7.43 -1.25
N LYS A 25 6.46 8.45 -1.01
CA LYS A 25 6.96 9.82 -0.97
C LYS A 25 7.92 10.02 0.21
N LYS A 26 7.61 9.41 1.32
CA LYS A 26 8.39 9.60 2.54
C LYS A 26 9.70 8.84 2.51
N ASN A 27 9.67 7.60 2.06
CA ASN A 27 10.83 6.72 2.13
C ASN A 27 11.53 6.50 0.81
N GLY A 28 10.88 6.82 -0.30
CA GLY A 28 11.45 6.63 -1.61
C GLY A 28 11.40 5.20 -2.07
N CYS A 29 11.99 4.97 -3.22
CA CYS A 29 12.06 3.64 -3.84
C CYS A 29 13.53 3.24 -3.89
N PRO A 30 13.87 2.00 -3.53
CA PRO A 30 15.25 1.53 -3.65
C PRO A 30 15.76 1.69 -5.08
N ALA A 31 17.03 2.01 -5.22
CA ALA A 31 17.60 2.32 -6.53
C ALA A 31 17.54 1.12 -7.48
N ASP A 32 17.56 -0.08 -6.95
CA ASP A 32 17.57 -1.31 -7.74
C ASP A 32 16.17 -1.87 -7.98
N GLU A 33 15.13 -1.14 -7.58
CA GLU A 33 13.76 -1.59 -7.74
C GLU A 33 13.04 -0.75 -8.78
N ASP A 34 12.13 -1.39 -9.51
CA ASP A 34 11.24 -0.69 -10.42
C ASP A 34 10.18 0.02 -9.58
N LEU A 35 9.95 1.29 -9.87
CA LEU A 35 9.02 2.10 -9.10
C LEU A 35 7.64 1.48 -9.02
N MET A 36 7.12 1.00 -10.16
CA MET A 36 5.77 0.45 -10.18
C MET A 36 5.68 -0.85 -9.41
N VAL A 37 6.73 -1.68 -9.51
CA VAL A 37 6.79 -2.92 -8.75
C VAL A 37 6.84 -2.61 -7.26
N TRP A 38 7.66 -1.63 -6.89
CA TRP A 38 7.79 -1.24 -5.49
C TRP A 38 6.49 -0.70 -4.94
N PHE A 39 5.79 0.12 -5.72
CA PHE A 39 4.50 0.64 -5.30
C PHE A 39 3.51 -0.51 -5.06
N GLY A 40 3.52 -1.51 -5.94
CA GLY A 40 2.66 -2.68 -5.76
C GLY A 40 2.94 -3.41 -4.47
N LYS A 41 4.23 -3.53 -4.11
CA LYS A 41 4.60 -4.16 -2.85
C LYS A 41 4.09 -3.36 -1.67
N LEU A 42 4.15 -2.03 -1.75
CA LEU A 42 3.66 -1.17 -0.68
C LEU A 42 2.14 -1.30 -0.54
N VAL A 43 1.44 -1.37 -1.66
CA VAL A 43 -0.01 -1.55 -1.62
C VAL A 43 -0.36 -2.88 -0.96
N ALA A 44 0.32 -3.95 -1.36
CA ALA A 44 0.09 -5.25 -0.76
C ALA A 44 0.35 -5.24 0.73
N ALA A 45 1.40 -4.54 1.16
CA ALA A 45 1.72 -4.43 2.57
C ALA A 45 0.63 -3.72 3.33
N GLU A 46 0.04 -2.68 2.75
CA GLU A 46 -1.04 -1.96 3.42
C GLU A 46 -2.26 -2.85 3.63
N ILE A 47 -2.60 -3.61 2.60
CA ILE A 47 -3.73 -4.51 2.69
C ILE A 47 -3.48 -5.57 3.76
N LEU A 48 -2.28 -6.12 3.77
CA LEU A 48 -1.92 -7.15 4.74
C LEU A 48 -1.92 -6.60 6.16
N GLU A 49 -1.36 -5.40 6.34
CA GLU A 49 -1.33 -4.78 7.65
C GLU A 49 -2.73 -4.55 8.19
N ASP A 50 -3.62 -4.12 7.33
CA ASP A 50 -4.99 -3.88 7.75
C ASP A 50 -5.67 -5.18 8.20
N ALA A 51 -5.46 -6.25 7.45
CA ALA A 51 -6.02 -7.55 7.80
C ALA A 51 -5.44 -8.06 9.10
N LEU A 52 -4.14 -7.92 9.29
CA LEU A 52 -3.49 -8.37 10.52
C LEU A 52 -3.84 -7.47 11.70
N GLY A 53 -4.01 -6.19 11.43
CA GLY A 53 -4.42 -5.26 12.48
C GLY A 53 -5.78 -5.62 13.03
N ASN A 54 -6.69 -5.99 12.16
CA ASN A 54 -8.00 -6.43 12.62
C ASN A 54 -7.91 -7.70 13.43
N GLY A 55 -7.04 -8.61 13.01
CA GLY A 55 -6.79 -9.82 13.75
C GLY A 55 -6.21 -9.55 15.12
N LYS A 56 -5.34 -8.56 15.21
CA LYS A 56 -4.76 -8.21 16.50
C LYS A 56 -5.81 -7.75 17.48
N HIS A 57 -6.75 -6.97 17.00
CA HIS A 57 -7.81 -6.51 17.88
C HIS A 57 -8.58 -7.68 18.45
N ASP A 58 -8.84 -8.67 17.62
CA ASP A 58 -9.55 -9.85 18.06
C ASP A 58 -8.75 -10.62 19.09
N GLU A 59 -7.45 -10.71 18.87
CA GLU A 59 -6.60 -11.45 19.80
C GLU A 59 -6.57 -10.87 21.18
N ASN A 60 -6.70 -9.57 21.25
CA ASN A 60 -6.62 -8.89 22.52
C ASN A 60 -7.86 -9.11 23.38
N ASN A 61 -8.86 -9.67 22.80
CA ASN A 61 -10.11 -9.91 23.54
C ASN A 61 -10.03 -11.11 24.47
#